data_a456f36cae05fe697962d62c7cfa5cf1
#
_entry.id   a456f36cae05fe697962d62c7cfa5cf1
#
_cell.length_a   1.000
_cell.length_b   1.000
_cell.length_c   1.000
_cell.angle_alpha   90.00
_cell.angle_beta   90.00
_cell.angle_gamma   90.00
#
_symmetry.space_group_name_H-M   'P 1'
#
loop_
_entity.id
_entity.type
_entity.pdbx_description
1 polymer ?
#
loop_
_entity_poly.entity_id
_entity_poly.type
_entity_poly.pdbx_seq_one_letter_code
_entity_poly.pdbx_strand_id
1 'polypeptide(L)'
;MRSGEVQTRARAAGREACCWAHHEREGTVMSCKVLVVTGSPRVGGNSDTLAEAFIEGAKSAGCEVRRIDAGRAKIAGCLGCNYCFSHEGACVQQDDMQQFYPDLHWADVLVYATPLYCFTYPAQLKAFQDRMFCGIAKSFNIPRVGLLLCLEDKDITAADSLLDTYKRSNAYTHQESIGEVVVNAVFEKGAIAGNPGLEKARELGASLA
;
A
#
# COMPACT_ATOMS: atom_id res chain seq x y z
N MET A 1 -36.71 -3.72 33.28
CA MET A 1 -36.32 -4.17 31.95
C MET A 1 -36.78 -3.11 30.96
N ARG A 2 -35.86 -2.27 30.46
CA ARG A 2 -36.17 -1.28 29.42
C ARG A 2 -35.31 -1.62 28.23
N SER A 3 -35.94 -2.04 27.15
CA SER A 3 -35.35 -2.31 25.83
C SER A 3 -34.82 -1.01 25.23
N GLY A 4 -33.50 -0.93 25.04
CA GLY A 4 -32.89 0.18 24.33
C GLY A 4 -33.08 0.04 22.81
N GLU A 5 -33.86 0.90 22.23
CA GLU A 5 -33.95 1.05 20.77
C GLU A 5 -32.70 1.73 20.24
N VAL A 6 -31.98 1.03 19.36
CA VAL A 6 -30.87 1.63 18.58
C VAL A 6 -31.49 2.42 17.43
N GLN A 7 -31.58 3.74 17.56
CA GLN A 7 -31.98 4.62 16.48
C GLN A 7 -30.81 4.86 15.53
N THR A 8 -30.86 4.26 14.35
CA THR A 8 -30.03 4.62 13.20
C THR A 8 -30.51 5.95 12.62
N ARG A 9 -29.87 7.05 13.00
CA ARG A 9 -30.05 8.33 12.28
C ARG A 9 -29.07 8.36 11.11
N ALA A 10 -29.61 8.13 9.89
CA ALA A 10 -28.94 8.53 8.66
C ALA A 10 -28.84 10.08 8.64
N ARG A 11 -27.68 10.62 8.93
CA ARG A 11 -27.37 12.01 8.59
C ARG A 11 -26.91 12.04 7.14
N ALA A 12 -27.71 12.65 6.29
CA ALA A 12 -27.26 13.19 5.02
C ALA A 12 -26.26 14.33 5.33
N ALA A 13 -24.98 13.99 5.43
CA ALA A 13 -23.92 14.98 5.42
C ALA A 13 -23.62 15.32 3.97
N GLY A 14 -23.78 16.58 3.63
CA GLY A 14 -23.38 17.12 2.33
C GLY A 14 -21.93 16.71 2.01
N ARG A 15 -21.76 16.18 0.80
CA ARG A 15 -20.44 15.87 0.24
C ARG A 15 -19.75 17.21 -0.07
N GLU A 16 -18.99 17.73 0.86
CA GLU A 16 -17.90 18.61 0.47
C GLU A 16 -16.83 17.70 -0.15
N ALA A 17 -16.74 17.78 -1.48
CA ALA A 17 -15.71 17.13 -2.25
C ALA A 17 -14.36 17.62 -1.70
N CYS A 18 -13.62 16.70 -1.05
CA CYS A 18 -12.22 16.93 -0.73
C CYS A 18 -11.52 17.08 -2.08
N CYS A 19 -11.16 18.33 -2.41
CA CYS A 19 -10.53 18.74 -3.66
C CYS A 19 -9.14 18.08 -3.78
N TRP A 20 -9.09 16.90 -4.40
CA TRP A 20 -7.88 16.43 -5.06
C TRP A 20 -7.82 17.13 -6.41
N ALA A 21 -7.35 18.39 -6.40
CA ALA A 21 -7.14 19.16 -7.62
C ALA A 21 -6.06 18.48 -8.44
N HIS A 22 -6.44 17.94 -9.59
CA HIS A 22 -5.53 17.63 -10.68
C HIS A 22 -4.82 18.94 -11.06
N HIS A 23 -3.57 19.09 -10.61
CA HIS A 23 -2.68 20.07 -11.18
C HIS A 23 -2.10 19.44 -12.44
N GLU A 24 -2.69 19.76 -13.59
CA GLU A 24 -2.06 19.59 -14.90
C GLU A 24 -0.78 20.44 -14.89
N ARG A 25 0.36 19.79 -14.77
CA ARG A 25 1.67 20.41 -14.96
C ARG A 25 2.05 20.24 -16.41
N GLU A 26 2.00 21.35 -17.14
CA GLU A 26 2.44 21.41 -18.53
C GLU A 26 3.90 20.98 -18.71
N GLY A 27 4.15 20.07 -19.64
CA GLY A 27 5.32 20.11 -20.50
C GLY A 27 6.64 19.51 -20.02
N THR A 28 6.70 18.72 -18.92
CA THR A 28 7.91 17.94 -18.60
C THR A 28 7.53 16.45 -18.59
N VAL A 29 8.31 15.60 -19.28
CA VAL A 29 8.21 14.14 -19.12
C VAL A 29 8.49 13.85 -17.65
N MET A 30 7.41 13.74 -16.86
CA MET A 30 7.50 13.47 -15.44
C MET A 30 7.95 12.03 -15.28
N SER A 31 9.16 11.81 -14.80
CA SER A 31 9.60 10.49 -14.38
C SER A 31 8.61 9.97 -13.33
N CYS A 32 7.97 8.82 -13.61
CA CYS A 32 7.08 8.16 -12.70
C CYS A 32 7.84 7.78 -11.42
N LYS A 33 7.38 8.23 -10.25
CA LYS A 33 8.01 7.99 -8.95
C LYS A 33 7.28 6.87 -8.22
N VAL A 34 7.91 5.73 -8.12
CA VAL A 34 7.32 4.51 -7.56
C VAL A 34 7.93 4.21 -6.19
N LEU A 35 7.08 4.08 -5.18
CA LEU A 35 7.45 3.61 -3.86
C LEU A 35 6.95 2.17 -3.66
N VAL A 36 7.87 1.22 -3.52
CA VAL A 36 7.54 -0.18 -3.21
C VAL A 36 7.73 -0.42 -1.71
N VAL A 37 6.65 -0.84 -1.04
CA VAL A 37 6.66 -1.13 0.40
C VAL A 37 6.51 -2.62 0.62
N THR A 38 7.57 -3.27 1.15
CA THR A 38 7.55 -4.72 1.42
C THR A 38 7.09 -5.01 2.84
N GLY A 39 6.12 -5.93 2.97
CA GLY A 39 5.49 -6.30 4.24
C GLY A 39 6.05 -7.57 4.89
N SER A 40 6.94 -8.31 4.21
CA SER A 40 7.48 -9.55 4.73
C SER A 40 8.62 -9.31 5.72
N PRO A 41 8.64 -9.99 6.88
CA PRO A 41 9.81 -10.01 7.76
C PRO A 41 10.94 -10.92 7.22
N ARG A 42 10.65 -11.80 6.25
CA ARG A 42 11.63 -12.72 5.65
C ARG A 42 12.45 -12.02 4.58
N VAL A 43 13.76 -11.87 4.78
CA VAL A 43 14.68 -11.32 3.77
C VAL A 43 14.78 -12.26 2.57
N GLY A 44 14.56 -11.75 1.36
CA GLY A 44 14.60 -12.52 0.12
C GLY A 44 13.53 -13.61 0.07
N GLY A 45 12.36 -13.39 0.72
CA GLY A 45 11.20 -14.27 0.63
C GLY A 45 10.47 -14.12 -0.71
N ASN A 46 9.41 -14.91 -0.90
CA ASN A 46 8.66 -14.95 -2.16
C ASN A 46 8.08 -13.57 -2.55
N SER A 47 7.52 -12.82 -1.59
CA SER A 47 7.03 -11.47 -1.84
C SER A 47 8.13 -10.44 -2.13
N ASP A 48 9.34 -10.62 -1.55
CA ASP A 48 10.50 -9.79 -1.91
C ASP A 48 10.93 -10.06 -3.37
N THR A 49 10.97 -11.34 -3.78
CA THR A 49 11.28 -11.73 -5.17
C THR A 49 10.26 -11.18 -6.16
N LEU A 50 8.98 -11.21 -5.78
CA LEU A 50 7.89 -10.64 -6.60
C LEU A 50 8.04 -9.10 -6.72
N ALA A 51 8.42 -8.43 -5.61
CA ALA A 51 8.70 -7.00 -5.61
C ALA A 51 9.88 -6.64 -6.52
N GLU A 52 10.97 -7.42 -6.51
CA GLU A 52 12.12 -7.17 -7.38
C GLU A 52 11.75 -7.30 -8.86
N ALA A 53 10.93 -8.30 -9.24
CA ALA A 53 10.45 -8.43 -10.62
C ALA A 53 9.64 -7.20 -11.07
N PHE A 54 8.77 -6.68 -10.20
CA PHE A 54 8.04 -5.43 -10.48
C PHE A 54 8.99 -4.23 -10.60
N ILE A 55 9.98 -4.11 -9.70
CA ILE A 55 10.97 -3.03 -9.70
C ILE A 55 11.79 -3.03 -10.99
N GLU A 56 12.20 -4.22 -11.47
CA GLU A 56 12.87 -4.36 -12.77
C GLU A 56 12.02 -3.80 -13.91
N GLY A 57 10.73 -4.16 -13.95
CA GLY A 57 9.78 -3.64 -14.94
C GLY A 57 9.63 -2.12 -14.87
N ALA A 58 9.38 -1.58 -13.67
CA ALA A 58 9.21 -0.14 -13.45
C ALA A 58 10.47 0.67 -13.86
N LYS A 59 11.66 0.16 -13.53
CA LYS A 59 12.91 0.78 -13.96
C LYS A 59 13.10 0.72 -15.48
N SER A 60 12.71 -0.38 -16.13
CA SER A 60 12.77 -0.49 -17.60
C SER A 60 11.85 0.50 -18.31
N ALA A 61 10.76 0.89 -17.65
CA ALA A 61 9.83 1.95 -18.09
C ALA A 61 10.34 3.37 -17.80
N GLY A 62 11.54 3.53 -17.23
CA GLY A 62 12.11 4.83 -16.89
C GLY A 62 11.62 5.44 -15.58
N CYS A 63 10.91 4.68 -14.75
CA CYS A 63 10.46 5.14 -13.42
C CYS A 63 11.63 5.24 -12.43
N GLU A 64 11.62 6.28 -11.60
CA GLU A 64 12.44 6.33 -10.40
C GLU A 64 11.78 5.46 -9.31
N VAL A 65 12.51 4.50 -8.75
CA VAL A 65 11.97 3.56 -7.77
C VAL A 65 12.69 3.66 -6.45
N ARG A 66 11.93 3.81 -5.36
CA ARG A 66 12.39 3.65 -3.97
C ARG A 66 11.73 2.45 -3.33
N ARG A 67 12.40 1.85 -2.35
CA ARG A 67 11.90 0.70 -1.60
C ARG A 67 11.95 0.95 -0.10
N ILE A 68 10.88 0.58 0.60
CA ILE A 68 10.78 0.56 2.06
C ILE A 68 10.53 -0.88 2.51
N ASP A 69 11.35 -1.37 3.45
CA ASP A 69 11.19 -2.69 4.05
C ASP A 69 10.37 -2.60 5.36
N ALA A 70 9.10 -2.25 5.26
CA ALA A 70 8.20 -2.07 6.41
C ALA A 70 8.07 -3.33 7.27
N GLY A 71 8.14 -4.52 6.66
CA GLY A 71 8.11 -5.80 7.36
C GLY A 71 9.26 -6.02 8.35
N ARG A 72 10.33 -5.22 8.26
CA ARG A 72 11.53 -5.31 9.11
C ARG A 72 11.79 -4.07 9.94
N ALA A 73 11.07 -3.00 9.68
CA ALA A 73 11.18 -1.74 10.41
C ALA A 73 10.49 -1.82 11.78
N LYS A 74 10.99 -1.07 12.73
CA LYS A 74 10.39 -0.93 14.06
C LYS A 74 9.37 0.19 14.03
N ILE A 75 8.14 -0.14 13.65
CA ILE A 75 7.02 0.79 13.56
C ILE A 75 5.95 0.36 14.56
N ALA A 76 5.64 1.22 15.52
CA ALA A 76 4.52 1.02 16.41
C ALA A 76 3.19 1.36 15.72
N GLY A 77 2.09 0.73 16.12
CA GLY A 77 0.76 1.02 15.61
C GLY A 77 0.34 2.48 15.88
N CYS A 78 -0.61 2.98 15.09
CA CYS A 78 -1.16 4.32 15.31
C CYS A 78 -1.88 4.41 16.67
N LEU A 79 -1.61 5.47 17.45
CA LEU A 79 -2.24 5.69 18.75
C LEU A 79 -3.64 6.30 18.66
N GLY A 80 -4.09 6.72 17.49
CA GLY A 80 -5.38 7.42 17.32
C GLY A 80 -5.44 8.76 18.07
N CYS A 81 -4.29 9.36 18.40
CA CYS A 81 -4.20 10.55 19.24
C CYS A 81 -4.54 11.86 18.54
N ASN A 82 -4.75 11.84 17.22
CA ASN A 82 -5.06 13.00 16.38
C ASN A 82 -4.03 14.14 16.41
N TYR A 83 -2.85 13.91 16.95
CA TYR A 83 -1.77 14.90 17.00
C TYR A 83 -1.43 15.46 15.60
N CYS A 84 -1.48 14.60 14.56
CA CYS A 84 -1.20 14.99 13.18
C CYS A 84 -2.14 16.08 12.63
N PHE A 85 -3.38 16.17 13.10
CA PHE A 85 -4.34 17.18 12.64
C PHE A 85 -4.00 18.61 13.12
N SER A 86 -3.33 18.73 14.25
CA SER A 86 -2.89 20.04 14.80
C SER A 86 -1.43 20.36 14.49
N HIS A 87 -0.70 19.45 13.82
CA HIS A 87 0.74 19.56 13.57
C HIS A 87 1.10 19.27 12.10
N GLU A 88 0.29 19.77 11.16
CA GLU A 88 0.56 19.72 9.71
C GLU A 88 0.91 18.31 9.17
N GLY A 89 0.26 17.28 9.68
CA GLY A 89 0.50 15.90 9.28
C GLY A 89 1.69 15.23 10.01
N ALA A 90 2.38 15.91 10.93
CA ALA A 90 3.46 15.28 11.68
C ALA A 90 2.93 14.26 12.70
N CYS A 91 3.58 13.09 12.80
CA CYS A 91 3.25 12.10 13.81
C CYS A 91 4.10 12.32 15.09
N VAL A 92 3.45 12.17 16.26
CA VAL A 92 4.12 12.32 17.56
C VAL A 92 5.10 11.20 17.88
N GLN A 93 4.88 10.00 17.33
CA GLN A 93 5.72 8.83 17.61
C GLN A 93 7.06 8.92 16.89
N GLN A 94 8.15 8.69 17.64
CA GLN A 94 9.54 8.76 17.15
C GLN A 94 10.09 7.34 16.99
N ASP A 95 9.77 6.72 15.85
CA ASP A 95 10.21 5.38 15.45
C ASP A 95 10.63 5.37 13.98
N ASP A 96 10.91 4.20 13.40
CA ASP A 96 11.39 4.10 12.03
C ASP A 96 10.42 4.67 10.98
N MET A 97 9.15 4.88 11.32
CA MET A 97 8.20 5.52 10.40
C MET A 97 8.59 6.96 10.03
N GLN A 98 9.29 7.66 10.90
CA GLN A 98 9.70 9.05 10.65
C GLN A 98 10.56 9.19 9.39
N GLN A 99 11.44 8.24 9.13
CA GLN A 99 12.31 8.26 7.94
C GLN A 99 11.57 7.97 6.64
N PHE A 100 10.35 7.39 6.69
CA PHE A 100 9.58 6.98 5.52
C PHE A 100 8.56 8.03 5.05
N TYR A 101 8.18 8.98 5.89
CA TYR A 101 7.26 10.06 5.49
C TYR A 101 7.77 10.87 4.29
N PRO A 102 9.07 11.21 4.15
CA PRO A 102 9.57 11.89 2.96
C PRO A 102 9.36 11.08 1.67
N ASP A 103 9.50 9.74 1.72
CA ASP A 103 9.28 8.89 0.56
C ASP A 103 7.81 8.78 0.18
N LEU A 104 6.90 8.81 1.17
CA LEU A 104 5.46 8.88 0.92
C LEU A 104 5.06 10.21 0.25
N HIS A 105 5.67 11.33 0.63
CA HIS A 105 5.43 12.61 -0.03
C HIS A 105 6.09 12.74 -1.41
N TRP A 106 7.07 11.92 -1.70
CA TRP A 106 7.78 11.90 -2.97
C TRP A 106 7.07 11.07 -4.04
N ALA A 107 6.34 10.01 -3.67
CA ALA A 107 5.80 8.99 -4.55
C ALA A 107 4.56 9.45 -5.34
N ASP A 108 4.47 9.04 -6.61
CA ASP A 108 3.27 9.13 -7.45
C ASP A 108 2.50 7.80 -7.47
N VAL A 109 3.21 6.69 -7.24
CA VAL A 109 2.66 5.32 -7.20
C VAL A 109 3.16 4.62 -5.95
N LEU A 110 2.24 4.01 -5.20
CA LEU A 110 2.55 3.18 -4.03
C LEU A 110 2.24 1.72 -4.34
N VAL A 111 3.21 0.83 -4.16
CA VAL A 111 3.01 -0.62 -4.38
C VAL A 111 3.30 -1.39 -3.12
N TYR A 112 2.30 -2.11 -2.63
CA TYR A 112 2.47 -3.04 -1.52
C TYR A 112 2.91 -4.40 -2.03
N ALA A 113 4.02 -4.93 -1.53
CA ALA A 113 4.49 -6.28 -1.80
C ALA A 113 4.47 -7.09 -0.50
N THR A 114 3.56 -8.04 -0.37
CA THR A 114 3.26 -8.65 0.94
C THR A 114 2.95 -10.14 0.84
N PRO A 115 3.26 -10.94 1.87
CA PRO A 115 2.61 -12.22 2.06
C PRO A 115 1.21 -12.03 2.64
N LEU A 116 0.35 -13.05 2.47
CA LEU A 116 -0.92 -13.17 3.18
C LEU A 116 -0.67 -13.79 4.56
N TYR A 117 -1.01 -13.09 5.64
CA TYR A 117 -0.96 -13.62 7.00
C TYR A 117 -2.35 -13.55 7.63
N CYS A 118 -2.87 -14.69 8.08
CA CYS A 118 -4.21 -14.78 8.67
C CYS A 118 -5.26 -14.04 7.83
N PHE A 119 -5.27 -14.30 6.52
CA PHE A 119 -6.19 -13.72 5.53
C PHE A 119 -6.10 -12.19 5.36
N THR A 120 -5.03 -11.53 5.87
CA THR A 120 -4.83 -10.09 5.75
C THR A 120 -3.35 -9.72 5.65
N TYR A 121 -3.04 -8.43 5.78
CA TYR A 121 -1.67 -7.93 5.83
C TYR A 121 -0.93 -8.40 7.09
N PRO A 122 0.39 -8.68 7.01
CA PRO A 122 1.22 -8.85 8.21
C PRO A 122 1.10 -7.66 9.15
N ALA A 123 1.17 -7.91 10.45
CA ALA A 123 1.04 -6.88 11.48
C ALA A 123 2.01 -5.70 11.28
N GLN A 124 3.23 -5.98 10.82
CA GLN A 124 4.25 -4.97 10.55
C GLN A 124 3.83 -4.01 9.41
N LEU A 125 3.32 -4.57 8.30
CA LEU A 125 2.82 -3.76 7.20
C LEU A 125 1.56 -3.00 7.59
N LYS A 126 0.69 -3.63 8.39
CA LYS A 126 -0.52 -2.97 8.90
C LYS A 126 -0.17 -1.80 9.81
N ALA A 127 0.86 -1.91 10.65
CA ALA A 127 1.35 -0.80 11.46
C ALA A 127 1.83 0.37 10.57
N PHE A 128 2.58 0.09 9.50
CA PHE A 128 2.97 1.10 8.52
C PHE A 128 1.74 1.79 7.88
N GLN A 129 0.76 1.00 7.42
CA GLN A 129 -0.47 1.53 6.82
C GLN A 129 -1.27 2.39 7.82
N ASP A 130 -1.42 1.94 9.07
CA ASP A 130 -2.13 2.71 10.10
C ASP A 130 -1.42 4.04 10.43
N ARG A 131 -0.11 4.06 10.33
CA ARG A 131 0.70 5.28 10.53
C ARG A 131 0.63 6.24 9.34
N MET A 132 0.17 5.79 8.17
CA MET A 132 -0.16 6.67 7.05
C MET A 132 -1.43 7.51 7.31
N PHE A 133 -2.17 7.28 8.41
CA PHE A 133 -3.35 8.06 8.78
C PHE A 133 -3.09 9.58 8.85
N CYS A 134 -1.87 9.99 9.16
CA CYS A 134 -1.46 11.39 9.11
C CYS A 134 -1.59 12.02 7.72
N GLY A 135 -1.61 11.22 6.65
CA GLY A 135 -1.91 11.66 5.29
C GLY A 135 -3.33 12.21 5.08
N ILE A 136 -4.26 11.94 6.00
CA ILE A 136 -5.59 12.59 6.02
C ILE A 136 -5.47 14.06 6.47
N ALA A 137 -4.56 14.36 7.38
CA ALA A 137 -4.31 15.72 7.84
C ALA A 137 -3.49 16.55 6.83
N LYS A 138 -2.51 15.90 6.18
CA LYS A 138 -1.70 16.46 5.10
C LYS A 138 -1.45 15.39 4.06
N SER A 139 -2.12 15.52 2.91
CA SER A 139 -2.06 14.51 1.85
C SER A 139 -0.64 14.18 1.40
N PHE A 140 -0.38 12.89 1.20
CA PHE A 140 0.82 12.42 0.52
C PHE A 140 0.74 12.61 -1.00
N ASN A 141 -0.47 12.84 -1.54
CA ASN A 141 -0.73 13.03 -2.97
C ASN A 141 -0.24 11.84 -3.84
N ILE A 142 -0.59 10.62 -3.39
CA ILE A 142 -0.29 9.38 -4.13
C ILE A 142 -1.56 8.92 -4.85
N PRO A 143 -1.74 9.23 -6.14
CA PRO A 143 -2.99 8.93 -6.85
C PRO A 143 -3.12 7.46 -7.26
N ARG A 144 -2.01 6.71 -7.38
CA ARG A 144 -2.01 5.35 -7.90
C ARG A 144 -1.45 4.35 -6.90
N VAL A 145 -2.03 3.15 -6.87
CA VAL A 145 -1.63 2.10 -5.94
C VAL A 145 -1.64 0.73 -6.60
N GLY A 146 -0.71 -0.15 -6.21
CA GLY A 146 -0.61 -1.54 -6.70
C GLY A 146 -0.45 -2.54 -5.57
N LEU A 147 -0.75 -3.82 -5.87
CA LEU A 147 -0.62 -4.90 -4.92
C LEU A 147 0.09 -6.11 -5.53
N LEU A 148 1.13 -6.57 -4.85
CA LEU A 148 1.86 -7.80 -5.13
C LEU A 148 1.70 -8.73 -3.92
N LEU A 149 0.96 -9.83 -4.08
CA LEU A 149 0.56 -10.70 -2.98
C LEU A 149 1.07 -12.12 -3.18
N CYS A 150 1.68 -12.69 -2.16
CA CYS A 150 2.05 -14.10 -2.11
C CYS A 150 1.29 -14.81 -0.99
N LEU A 151 0.78 -16.02 -1.25
CA LEU A 151 0.15 -16.85 -0.23
C LEU A 151 0.56 -18.32 -0.35
N GLU A 152 0.52 -19.00 0.80
CA GLU A 152 0.81 -20.43 0.91
C GLU A 152 -0.31 -21.29 0.34
N ASP A 153 -1.57 -20.89 0.58
CA ASP A 153 -2.72 -21.69 0.21
C ASP A 153 -2.76 -21.93 -1.29
N LYS A 154 -3.20 -23.16 -1.67
CA LYS A 154 -3.46 -23.52 -3.07
C LYS A 154 -4.74 -22.89 -3.58
N ASP A 155 -5.69 -22.64 -2.69
CA ASP A 155 -6.93 -21.93 -3.01
C ASP A 155 -6.66 -20.43 -3.02
N ILE A 156 -6.70 -19.84 -4.20
CA ILE A 156 -6.46 -18.39 -4.39
C ILE A 156 -7.55 -17.53 -3.71
N THR A 157 -8.74 -18.09 -3.44
CA THR A 157 -9.82 -17.36 -2.76
C THR A 157 -9.49 -17.02 -1.30
N ALA A 158 -8.46 -17.66 -0.71
CA ALA A 158 -7.92 -17.25 0.58
C ALA A 158 -7.45 -15.79 0.60
N ALA A 159 -7.16 -15.20 -0.57
CA ALA A 159 -6.76 -13.79 -0.70
C ALA A 159 -7.95 -12.81 -0.69
N ASP A 160 -9.19 -13.26 -0.84
CA ASP A 160 -10.37 -12.40 -1.09
C ASP A 160 -10.56 -11.33 0.00
N SER A 161 -10.34 -11.66 1.27
CA SER A 161 -10.50 -10.71 2.37
C SER A 161 -9.47 -9.57 2.31
N LEU A 162 -8.21 -9.89 1.94
CA LEU A 162 -7.16 -8.88 1.76
C LEU A 162 -7.47 -8.02 0.51
N LEU A 163 -7.86 -8.65 -0.58
CA LEU A 163 -8.22 -7.96 -1.83
C LEU A 163 -9.44 -7.03 -1.62
N ASP A 164 -10.47 -7.45 -0.88
CA ASP A 164 -11.61 -6.59 -0.54
C ASP A 164 -11.16 -5.41 0.35
N THR A 165 -10.30 -5.65 1.34
CA THR A 165 -9.73 -4.59 2.17
C THR A 165 -8.93 -3.59 1.34
N TYR A 166 -8.08 -4.07 0.43
CA TYR A 166 -7.30 -3.24 -0.49
C TYR A 166 -8.21 -2.36 -1.36
N LYS A 167 -9.22 -2.95 -2.01
CA LYS A 167 -10.17 -2.22 -2.87
C LYS A 167 -10.97 -1.18 -2.11
N ARG A 168 -11.43 -1.50 -0.89
CA ARG A 168 -12.15 -0.55 -0.03
C ARG A 168 -11.28 0.61 0.42
N SER A 169 -10.02 0.32 0.78
CA SER A 169 -9.06 1.36 1.16
C SER A 169 -8.79 2.32 0.00
N ASN A 170 -8.56 1.79 -1.20
CA ASN A 170 -8.31 2.61 -2.39
C ASN A 170 -9.52 3.47 -2.75
N ALA A 171 -10.73 2.90 -2.67
CA ALA A 171 -11.97 3.66 -2.90
C ALA A 171 -12.15 4.79 -1.87
N TYR A 172 -11.80 4.55 -0.59
CA TYR A 172 -11.87 5.56 0.45
C TYR A 172 -10.86 6.69 0.27
N THR A 173 -9.63 6.35 -0.14
CA THR A 173 -8.54 7.31 -0.39
C THR A 173 -8.54 7.88 -1.81
N HIS A 174 -9.51 7.51 -2.66
CA HIS A 174 -9.63 7.92 -4.07
C HIS A 174 -8.38 7.59 -4.89
N GLN A 175 -7.72 6.46 -4.59
CA GLN A 175 -6.56 5.98 -5.33
C GLN A 175 -6.99 5.04 -6.45
N GLU A 176 -6.39 5.20 -7.62
CA GLU A 176 -6.57 4.30 -8.76
C GLU A 176 -5.65 3.09 -8.64
N SER A 177 -6.20 1.87 -8.82
CA SER A 177 -5.39 0.67 -8.85
C SER A 177 -4.67 0.55 -10.20
N ILE A 178 -3.33 0.40 -10.17
CA ILE A 178 -2.54 0.05 -11.35
C ILE A 178 -2.64 -1.45 -11.68
N GLY A 179 -3.14 -2.26 -10.75
CA GLY A 179 -3.30 -3.71 -10.88
C GLY A 179 -2.85 -4.47 -9.64
N GLU A 180 -3.16 -5.77 -9.68
CA GLU A 180 -2.87 -6.72 -8.60
C GLU A 180 -2.20 -7.97 -9.19
N VAL A 181 -1.10 -8.45 -8.58
CA VAL A 181 -0.49 -9.73 -8.91
C VAL A 181 -0.56 -10.63 -7.70
N VAL A 182 -1.31 -11.71 -7.80
CA VAL A 182 -1.50 -12.69 -6.72
C VAL A 182 -0.83 -14.00 -7.11
N VAL A 183 0.08 -14.49 -6.26
CA VAL A 183 0.80 -15.75 -6.43
C VAL A 183 0.47 -16.66 -5.26
N ASN A 184 -0.25 -17.72 -5.52
CA ASN A 184 -0.63 -18.75 -4.54
C ASN A 184 0.30 -19.95 -4.54
N ALA A 185 0.14 -20.86 -3.57
CA ALA A 185 0.91 -22.09 -3.39
C ALA A 185 2.43 -21.89 -3.24
N VAL A 186 2.86 -20.77 -2.59
CA VAL A 186 4.28 -20.46 -2.38
C VAL A 186 4.58 -20.26 -0.88
N PHE A 187 5.01 -21.31 -0.19
CA PHE A 187 5.31 -21.32 1.24
C PHE A 187 6.80 -21.14 1.52
N GLU A 188 7.62 -22.07 1.02
CA GLU A 188 9.04 -22.07 1.29
C GLU A 188 9.73 -20.89 0.58
N LYS A 189 10.81 -20.39 1.18
CA LYS A 189 11.62 -19.36 0.56
C LYS A 189 12.16 -19.85 -0.79
N GLY A 190 11.91 -19.08 -1.85
CA GLY A 190 12.30 -19.41 -3.21
C GLY A 190 11.28 -20.26 -3.99
N ALA A 191 10.16 -20.67 -3.36
CA ALA A 191 9.11 -21.43 -4.06
C ALA A 191 8.50 -20.69 -5.25
N ILE A 192 8.64 -19.37 -5.30
CA ILE A 192 8.18 -18.52 -6.40
C ILE A 192 9.06 -18.62 -7.66
N ALA A 193 10.23 -19.26 -7.58
CA ALA A 193 11.14 -19.34 -8.72
C ALA A 193 10.46 -20.02 -9.92
N GLY A 194 10.53 -19.38 -11.09
CA GLY A 194 9.88 -19.86 -12.32
C GLY A 194 8.36 -19.68 -12.36
N ASN A 195 7.75 -19.07 -11.34
CA ASN A 195 6.31 -18.82 -11.35
C ASN A 195 5.97 -17.70 -12.37
N PRO A 196 4.94 -17.89 -13.21
CA PRO A 196 4.52 -16.87 -14.20
C PRO A 196 4.08 -15.54 -13.56
N GLY A 197 3.79 -15.52 -12.26
CA GLY A 197 3.52 -14.29 -11.51
C GLY A 197 4.69 -13.31 -11.50
N LEU A 198 5.94 -13.79 -11.63
CA LEU A 198 7.11 -12.92 -11.74
C LEU A 198 7.08 -12.09 -13.04
N GLU A 199 6.71 -12.75 -14.16
CA GLU A 199 6.58 -12.02 -15.42
C GLU A 199 5.43 -11.03 -15.38
N LYS A 200 4.27 -11.42 -14.83
CA LYS A 200 3.14 -10.49 -14.64
C LYS A 200 3.51 -9.27 -13.78
N ALA A 201 4.32 -9.47 -12.75
CA ALA A 201 4.80 -8.36 -11.92
C ALA A 201 5.74 -7.44 -12.71
N ARG A 202 6.62 -8.01 -13.54
CA ARG A 202 7.51 -7.23 -14.43
C ARG A 202 6.71 -6.43 -15.46
N GLU A 203 5.73 -7.07 -16.11
CA GLU A 203 4.83 -6.42 -17.06
C GLU A 203 4.03 -5.29 -16.40
N LEU A 204 3.51 -5.51 -15.18
CA LEU A 204 2.80 -4.48 -14.42
C LEU A 204 3.71 -3.28 -14.11
N GLY A 205 4.96 -3.52 -13.73
CA GLY A 205 5.94 -2.44 -13.55
C GLY A 205 6.24 -1.69 -14.84
N ALA A 206 6.42 -2.42 -15.95
CA ALA A 206 6.70 -1.85 -17.27
C ALA A 206 5.54 -1.04 -17.84
N SER A 207 4.31 -1.29 -17.43
CA SER A 207 3.11 -0.55 -17.87
C SER A 207 2.96 0.85 -17.28
N LEU A 208 3.87 1.28 -16.41
CA LEU A 208 3.82 2.59 -15.75
C LEU A 208 4.36 3.76 -16.59
N ALA A 209 4.92 3.45 -17.77
CA ALA A 209 5.46 4.44 -18.73
C ALA A 209 4.38 5.35 -19.29
#